data_218948adabb54505d70b931b16d9f917
#
_entry.id   218948adabb54505d70b931b16d9f917
#
_cell.length_a   1.000
_cell.length_b   1.000
_cell.length_c   1.000
_cell.angle_alpha   90.00
_cell.angle_beta   90.00
_cell.angle_gamma   90.00
#
_symmetry.space_group_name_H-M   'P 1'
#
loop_
_entity.id
_entity.type
_entity.pdbx_description
1 polymer ?
#
loop_
_entity_poly.entity_id
_entity_poly.type
_entity_poly.pdbx_seq_one_letter_code
_entity_poly.pdbx_strand_id
1 'polypeptide(L)'
;MLSPQAVVFDMDGTLVDTERVSQASWRRAAADMGIVLPDSMLNDFVGCSIPNARTMVIELVGDVQLVDRLFSHQAELFLTMRDEDLEMRPGAFEAVRALHDAGLPVALATSTEREHAMPLMERFGLAQFFSTTVCGDEIERSKPEPDIYLEAARRLGTRPEACAAVEDSVNGARAALAAGMVTFMVPEWAEPTPEVRTACVGILQSLHELPALLIG
;
A
#
# COMPACT_ATOMS: atom_id res chain seq x y z
N MET A 1 8.32 12.40 22.74
CA MET A 1 7.81 12.60 21.37
C MET A 1 8.81 11.97 20.41
N LEU A 2 8.33 11.23 19.45
CA LEU A 2 9.13 10.78 18.31
C LEU A 2 9.45 12.03 17.48
N SER A 3 10.69 12.19 17.03
CA SER A 3 11.09 13.32 16.20
C SER A 3 11.78 12.78 14.93
N PRO A 4 11.01 12.19 14.00
CA PRO A 4 11.60 11.75 12.75
C PRO A 4 12.07 12.96 11.94
N GLN A 5 13.10 12.75 11.13
CA GLN A 5 13.62 13.77 10.22
C GLN A 5 12.95 13.71 8.83
N ALA A 6 12.22 12.65 8.54
CA ALA A 6 11.46 12.46 7.31
C ALA A 6 10.36 11.42 7.52
N VAL A 7 9.36 11.42 6.63
CA VAL A 7 8.27 10.44 6.64
C VAL A 7 8.15 9.79 5.27
N VAL A 8 8.02 8.46 5.24
CA VAL A 8 7.87 7.67 4.03
C VAL A 8 6.51 6.98 4.06
N PHE A 9 5.65 7.30 3.11
CA PHE A 9 4.33 6.69 2.96
C PHE A 9 4.35 5.59 1.91
N ASP A 10 3.70 4.48 2.20
CA ASP A 10 3.17 3.61 1.18
C ASP A 10 1.97 4.27 0.48
N MET A 11 1.54 3.74 -0.67
CA MET A 11 0.44 4.26 -1.48
C MET A 11 -0.83 3.42 -1.35
N ASP A 12 -0.74 2.17 -1.78
CA ASP A 12 -1.88 1.27 -1.99
C ASP A 12 -2.42 0.72 -0.66
N GLY A 13 -3.68 1.01 -0.34
CA GLY A 13 -4.25 0.70 0.98
C GLY A 13 -3.88 1.70 2.08
N THR A 14 -2.81 2.48 1.90
CA THR A 14 -2.33 3.49 2.86
C THR A 14 -2.87 4.88 2.53
N LEU A 15 -2.53 5.44 1.37
CA LEU A 15 -3.00 6.76 0.93
C LEU A 15 -4.26 6.69 0.08
N VAL A 16 -4.41 5.64 -0.71
CA VAL A 16 -5.55 5.39 -1.60
C VAL A 16 -6.15 4.01 -1.33
N ASP A 17 -7.47 3.90 -1.43
CA ASP A 17 -8.24 2.69 -1.10
C ASP A 17 -8.31 1.73 -2.30
N THR A 18 -7.14 1.24 -2.71
CA THR A 18 -7.02 0.31 -3.84
C THR A 18 -7.56 -1.07 -3.53
N GLU A 19 -7.56 -1.49 -2.26
CA GLU A 19 -8.07 -2.80 -1.87
C GLU A 19 -9.60 -2.91 -2.05
N ARG A 20 -10.36 -1.86 -1.75
CA ARG A 20 -11.79 -1.81 -2.02
C ARG A 20 -12.10 -2.00 -3.51
N VAL A 21 -11.34 -1.30 -4.35
CA VAL A 21 -11.46 -1.41 -5.81
C VAL A 21 -11.06 -2.80 -6.29
N SER A 22 -9.96 -3.35 -5.76
CA SER A 22 -9.50 -4.70 -6.07
C SER A 22 -10.56 -5.74 -5.74
N GLN A 23 -11.13 -5.72 -4.53
CA GLN A 23 -12.19 -6.66 -4.15
C GLN A 23 -13.46 -6.52 -5.00
N ALA A 24 -13.84 -5.29 -5.33
CA ALA A 24 -15.00 -5.05 -6.20
C ALA A 24 -14.76 -5.60 -7.62
N SER A 25 -13.56 -5.42 -8.18
CA SER A 25 -13.19 -5.94 -9.49
C SER A 25 -13.16 -7.47 -9.52
N TRP A 26 -12.68 -8.14 -8.46
CA TRP A 26 -12.73 -9.59 -8.33
C TRP A 26 -14.15 -10.12 -8.30
N ARG A 27 -15.03 -9.51 -7.49
CA ARG A 27 -16.46 -9.90 -7.43
C ARG A 27 -17.13 -9.74 -8.79
N ARG A 28 -16.85 -8.64 -9.48
CA ARG A 28 -17.41 -8.37 -10.80
C ARG A 28 -16.89 -9.37 -11.84
N ALA A 29 -15.59 -9.58 -11.94
CA ALA A 29 -14.99 -10.53 -12.89
C ALA A 29 -15.53 -11.96 -12.70
N ALA A 30 -15.62 -12.40 -11.45
CA ALA A 30 -16.17 -13.71 -11.12
C ALA A 30 -17.65 -13.84 -11.53
N ALA A 31 -18.47 -12.82 -11.22
CA ALA A 31 -19.88 -12.79 -11.59
C ALA A 31 -20.09 -12.80 -13.11
N ASP A 32 -19.33 -12.01 -13.85
CA ASP A 32 -19.39 -11.95 -15.32
C ASP A 32 -19.05 -13.31 -15.98
N MET A 33 -18.27 -14.14 -15.31
CA MET A 33 -17.86 -15.48 -15.77
C MET A 33 -18.63 -16.64 -15.13
N GLY A 34 -19.61 -16.33 -14.26
CA GLY A 34 -20.40 -17.34 -13.56
C GLY A 34 -19.60 -18.14 -12.52
N ILE A 35 -18.50 -17.57 -12.00
CA ILE A 35 -17.64 -18.16 -10.98
C ILE A 35 -18.07 -17.60 -9.62
N VAL A 36 -18.15 -18.46 -8.59
CA VAL A 36 -18.42 -18.05 -7.22
C VAL A 36 -17.09 -18.07 -6.45
N LEU A 37 -16.56 -16.89 -6.15
CA LEU A 37 -15.44 -16.73 -5.22
C LEU A 37 -15.98 -16.47 -3.81
N PRO A 38 -15.63 -17.30 -2.80
CA PRO A 38 -16.03 -17.04 -1.42
C PRO A 38 -15.43 -15.72 -0.90
N ASP A 39 -16.18 -14.98 -0.05
CA ASP A 39 -15.65 -13.75 0.57
C ASP A 39 -14.40 -14.00 1.42
N SER A 40 -14.28 -15.18 2.05
CA SER A 40 -13.05 -15.57 2.76
C SER A 40 -11.84 -15.60 1.84
N MET A 41 -11.98 -16.12 0.61
CA MET A 41 -10.90 -16.16 -0.39
C MET A 41 -10.52 -14.75 -0.86
N LEU A 42 -11.50 -13.86 -1.05
CA LEU A 42 -11.24 -12.46 -1.41
C LEU A 42 -10.46 -11.74 -0.30
N ASN A 43 -10.76 -12.03 0.96
CA ASN A 43 -10.00 -11.50 2.09
C ASN A 43 -8.56 -12.05 2.12
N ASP A 44 -8.39 -13.34 1.76
CA ASP A 44 -7.06 -13.97 1.69
C ASP A 44 -6.21 -13.41 0.53
N PHE A 45 -6.81 -12.75 -0.46
CA PHE A 45 -6.07 -12.06 -1.54
C PHE A 45 -5.37 -10.80 -1.07
N VAL A 46 -5.82 -10.18 0.01
CA VAL A 46 -5.20 -8.97 0.56
C VAL A 46 -3.76 -9.26 0.98
N GLY A 47 -2.81 -8.60 0.35
CA GLY A 47 -1.37 -8.84 0.58
C GLY A 47 -0.84 -10.17 0.06
N CYS A 48 -1.68 -10.96 -0.65
CA CYS A 48 -1.26 -12.20 -1.29
C CYS A 48 -0.56 -11.92 -2.62
N SER A 49 0.47 -12.71 -2.94
CA SER A 49 1.09 -12.62 -4.26
C SER A 49 0.17 -13.19 -5.35
N ILE A 50 0.24 -12.61 -6.56
CA ILE A 50 -0.56 -13.08 -7.71
C ILE A 50 -0.40 -14.60 -7.96
N PRO A 51 0.82 -15.20 -7.92
CA PRO A 51 0.96 -16.65 -8.07
C PRO A 51 0.21 -17.46 -7.00
N ASN A 52 0.22 -17.00 -5.75
CA ASN A 52 -0.47 -17.69 -4.65
C ASN A 52 -2.00 -17.57 -4.81
N ALA A 53 -2.51 -16.36 -5.06
CA ALA A 53 -3.93 -16.15 -5.34
C ALA A 53 -4.40 -17.01 -6.52
N ARG A 54 -3.60 -17.08 -7.60
CA ARG A 54 -3.90 -17.93 -8.75
C ARG A 54 -3.99 -19.41 -8.39
N THR A 55 -3.06 -19.90 -7.54
CA THR A 55 -3.09 -21.29 -7.07
C THR A 55 -4.38 -21.58 -6.30
N MET A 56 -4.78 -20.71 -5.38
CA MET A 56 -6.02 -20.84 -4.61
C MET A 56 -7.26 -20.92 -5.53
N VAL A 57 -7.32 -20.06 -6.57
CA VAL A 57 -8.45 -20.06 -7.50
C VAL A 57 -8.44 -21.31 -8.39
N ILE A 58 -7.27 -21.82 -8.81
CA ILE A 58 -7.17 -23.08 -9.55
C ILE A 58 -7.70 -24.25 -8.71
N GLU A 59 -7.36 -24.31 -7.44
CA GLU A 59 -7.85 -25.36 -6.52
C GLU A 59 -9.38 -25.30 -6.37
N LEU A 60 -9.97 -24.11 -6.37
CA LEU A 60 -11.43 -23.92 -6.29
C LEU A 60 -12.14 -24.29 -7.61
N VAL A 61 -11.61 -23.81 -8.74
CA VAL A 61 -12.29 -23.85 -10.05
C VAL A 61 -11.98 -25.14 -10.82
N GLY A 62 -10.75 -25.66 -10.69
CA GLY A 62 -10.28 -26.88 -11.37
C GLY A 62 -9.96 -26.71 -12.86
N ASP A 63 -10.06 -25.51 -13.42
CA ASP A 63 -9.79 -25.21 -14.84
C ASP A 63 -8.79 -24.04 -14.96
N VAL A 64 -7.54 -24.38 -15.32
CA VAL A 64 -6.45 -23.40 -15.45
C VAL A 64 -6.74 -22.34 -16.49
N GLN A 65 -7.34 -22.71 -17.63
CA GLN A 65 -7.63 -21.74 -18.71
C GLN A 65 -8.74 -20.77 -18.30
N LEU A 66 -9.75 -21.26 -17.57
CA LEU A 66 -10.81 -20.42 -17.04
C LEU A 66 -10.26 -19.43 -16.00
N VAL A 67 -9.35 -19.89 -15.14
CA VAL A 67 -8.67 -19.04 -14.16
C VAL A 67 -7.80 -17.98 -14.83
N ASP A 68 -7.04 -18.32 -15.87
CA ASP A 68 -6.24 -17.33 -16.62
C ASP A 68 -7.11 -16.23 -17.23
N ARG A 69 -8.26 -16.60 -17.79
CA ARG A 69 -9.25 -15.60 -18.28
C ARG A 69 -9.84 -14.75 -17.16
N LEU A 70 -10.12 -15.35 -15.99
CA LEU A 70 -10.63 -14.62 -14.85
C LEU A 70 -9.62 -13.57 -14.37
N PHE A 71 -8.34 -13.92 -14.25
CA PHE A 71 -7.29 -12.99 -13.84
C PHE A 71 -7.11 -11.85 -14.84
N SER A 72 -7.12 -12.16 -16.15
CA SER A 72 -7.04 -11.13 -17.19
C SER A 72 -8.22 -10.17 -17.15
N HIS A 73 -9.44 -10.70 -17.03
CA HIS A 73 -10.66 -9.89 -16.95
C HIS A 73 -10.69 -9.03 -15.68
N GLN A 74 -10.28 -9.61 -14.54
CA GLN A 74 -10.17 -8.85 -13.28
C GLN A 74 -9.19 -7.70 -13.41
N ALA A 75 -8.02 -7.91 -14.03
CA ALA A 75 -7.01 -6.86 -14.21
C ALA A 75 -7.54 -5.70 -15.07
N GLU A 76 -8.26 -5.99 -16.14
CA GLU A 76 -8.91 -4.96 -16.98
C GLU A 76 -9.97 -4.17 -16.20
N LEU A 77 -10.83 -4.88 -15.46
CA LEU A 77 -11.84 -4.26 -14.60
C LEU A 77 -11.23 -3.42 -13.49
N PHE A 78 -10.16 -3.91 -12.84
CA PHE A 78 -9.47 -3.17 -11.81
C PHE A 78 -8.95 -1.83 -12.32
N LEU A 79 -8.29 -1.81 -13.48
CA LEU A 79 -7.79 -0.56 -14.06
C LEU A 79 -8.92 0.43 -14.35
N THR A 80 -10.03 -0.05 -14.95
CA THR A 80 -11.19 0.79 -15.24
C THR A 80 -11.81 1.35 -13.95
N MET A 81 -12.11 0.47 -13.00
CA MET A 81 -12.75 0.86 -11.73
C MET A 81 -11.83 1.74 -10.88
N ARG A 82 -10.50 1.50 -10.92
CA ARG A 82 -9.52 2.36 -10.26
C ARG A 82 -9.59 3.80 -10.80
N ASP A 83 -9.69 3.95 -12.10
CA ASP A 83 -9.74 5.26 -12.72
C ASP A 83 -11.08 6.00 -12.45
N GLU A 84 -12.16 5.27 -12.22
CA GLU A 84 -13.50 5.83 -11.97
C GLU A 84 -13.80 5.99 -10.47
N ASP A 85 -13.52 4.98 -9.65
CA ASP A 85 -14.07 4.81 -8.30
C ASP A 85 -13.03 4.90 -7.17
N LEU A 86 -11.71 5.06 -7.50
CA LEU A 86 -10.69 5.14 -6.47
C LEU A 86 -10.85 6.38 -5.61
N GLU A 87 -10.82 6.20 -4.30
CA GLU A 87 -10.89 7.25 -3.30
C GLU A 87 -9.60 7.29 -2.47
N MET A 88 -9.35 8.44 -1.84
CA MET A 88 -8.29 8.54 -0.83
C MET A 88 -8.74 7.91 0.48
N ARG A 89 -7.77 7.38 1.21
CA ARG A 89 -7.98 6.94 2.59
C ARG A 89 -8.31 8.13 3.51
N PRO A 90 -9.18 7.93 4.51
CA PRO A 90 -9.51 8.98 5.47
C PRO A 90 -8.27 9.57 6.14
N GLY A 91 -8.09 10.88 6.03
CA GLY A 91 -6.96 11.61 6.61
C GLY A 91 -5.68 11.60 5.77
N ALA A 92 -5.65 10.96 4.61
CA ALA A 92 -4.42 10.86 3.78
C ALA A 92 -3.92 12.24 3.33
N PHE A 93 -4.80 13.05 2.76
CA PHE A 93 -4.44 14.39 2.29
C PHE A 93 -4.00 15.30 3.43
N GLU A 94 -4.79 15.31 4.52
CA GLU A 94 -4.54 16.14 5.70
C GLU A 94 -3.21 15.77 6.37
N ALA A 95 -2.93 14.47 6.52
CA ALA A 95 -1.69 14.00 7.15
C ALA A 95 -0.46 14.36 6.31
N VAL A 96 -0.47 14.05 5.02
CA VAL A 96 0.66 14.35 4.12
C VAL A 96 0.91 15.86 4.09
N ARG A 97 -0.13 16.68 3.93
CA ARG A 97 -0.02 18.14 3.91
C ARG A 97 0.49 18.69 5.24
N ALA A 98 -0.06 18.25 6.37
CA ALA A 98 0.36 18.75 7.68
C ALA A 98 1.84 18.49 7.97
N LEU A 99 2.34 17.30 7.62
CA LEU A 99 3.75 16.94 7.78
C LEU A 99 4.65 17.78 6.85
N HIS A 100 4.24 17.95 5.58
CA HIS A 100 4.94 18.82 4.64
C HIS A 100 4.99 20.27 5.12
N ASP A 101 3.86 20.84 5.56
CA ASP A 101 3.74 22.22 6.04
C ASP A 101 4.55 22.45 7.33
N ALA A 102 4.75 21.40 8.13
CA ALA A 102 5.65 21.41 9.28
C ALA A 102 7.14 21.34 8.92
N GLY A 103 7.47 21.25 7.63
CA GLY A 103 8.84 21.21 7.13
C GLY A 103 9.50 19.82 7.18
N LEU A 104 8.73 18.75 7.42
CA LEU A 104 9.24 17.40 7.31
C LEU A 104 9.29 16.97 5.84
N PRO A 105 10.43 16.52 5.32
CA PRO A 105 10.50 15.88 4.01
C PRO A 105 9.61 14.63 3.97
N VAL A 106 8.74 14.55 2.98
CA VAL A 106 7.82 13.41 2.78
C VAL A 106 8.21 12.66 1.51
N ALA A 107 8.23 11.33 1.56
CA ALA A 107 8.45 10.48 0.40
C ALA A 107 7.30 9.50 0.19
N LEU A 108 7.13 9.08 -1.07
CA LEU A 108 6.29 7.95 -1.46
C LEU A 108 7.17 6.72 -1.72
N ALA A 109 6.77 5.54 -1.23
CA ALA A 109 7.42 4.25 -1.46
C ALA A 109 6.38 3.17 -1.78
N THR A 110 6.07 2.98 -3.05
CA THR A 110 5.01 2.07 -3.51
C THR A 110 5.56 0.93 -4.37
N SER A 111 4.98 -0.26 -4.24
CA SER A 111 5.26 -1.39 -5.14
C SER A 111 4.65 -1.20 -6.53
N THR A 112 3.77 -0.24 -6.71
CA THR A 112 3.17 0.10 -8.00
C THR A 112 4.20 0.79 -8.90
N GLU A 113 4.18 0.46 -10.20
CA GLU A 113 5.05 1.06 -11.20
C GLU A 113 4.76 2.55 -11.36
N ARG A 114 5.80 3.33 -11.69
CA ARG A 114 5.74 4.79 -11.76
C ARG A 114 4.65 5.31 -12.71
N GLU A 115 4.48 4.67 -13.86
CA GLU A 115 3.47 5.07 -14.84
C GLU A 115 2.03 4.96 -14.33
N HIS A 116 1.80 4.13 -13.30
CA HIS A 116 0.50 3.95 -12.66
C HIS A 116 0.37 4.74 -11.36
N ALA A 117 1.44 4.89 -10.59
CA ALA A 117 1.43 5.58 -9.30
C ALA A 117 1.32 7.11 -9.44
N MET A 118 2.13 7.70 -10.31
CA MET A 118 2.22 9.16 -10.39
C MET A 118 0.93 9.84 -10.86
N PRO A 119 0.19 9.33 -11.88
CA PRO A 119 -1.10 9.92 -12.25
C PRO A 119 -2.12 9.92 -11.11
N LEU A 120 -2.11 8.92 -10.23
CA LEU A 120 -2.97 8.88 -9.06
C LEU A 120 -2.58 9.96 -8.04
N MET A 121 -1.29 10.11 -7.77
CA MET A 121 -0.82 11.15 -6.85
C MET A 121 -1.09 12.57 -7.38
N GLU A 122 -1.02 12.77 -8.68
CA GLU A 122 -1.41 14.04 -9.34
C GLU A 122 -2.92 14.27 -9.25
N ARG A 123 -3.74 13.26 -9.58
CA ARG A 123 -5.21 13.31 -9.50
C ARG A 123 -5.69 13.71 -8.12
N PHE A 124 -5.07 13.18 -7.07
CA PHE A 124 -5.43 13.47 -5.68
C PHE A 124 -4.69 14.70 -5.10
N GLY A 125 -3.87 15.39 -5.90
CA GLY A 125 -3.14 16.58 -5.46
C GLY A 125 -2.06 16.31 -4.42
N LEU A 126 -1.62 15.04 -4.27
CA LEU A 126 -0.59 14.64 -3.31
C LEU A 126 0.82 14.78 -3.87
N ALA A 127 1.01 14.69 -5.20
CA ALA A 127 2.33 14.70 -5.85
C ALA A 127 3.20 15.90 -5.45
N GLN A 128 2.61 17.06 -5.23
CA GLN A 128 3.29 18.30 -4.88
C GLN A 128 3.95 18.29 -3.49
N PHE A 129 3.52 17.40 -2.59
CA PHE A 129 4.02 17.32 -1.22
C PHE A 129 5.20 16.36 -1.07
N PHE A 130 5.42 15.47 -2.04
CA PHE A 130 6.51 14.51 -1.97
C PHE A 130 7.83 15.12 -2.42
N SER A 131 8.82 15.11 -1.53
CA SER A 131 10.20 15.49 -1.86
C SER A 131 10.85 14.49 -2.81
N THR A 132 10.44 13.23 -2.74
CA THR A 132 10.87 12.16 -3.64
C THR A 132 9.85 11.02 -3.69
N THR A 133 9.91 10.22 -4.75
CA THR A 133 9.08 9.02 -4.93
C THR A 133 9.94 7.85 -5.38
N VAL A 134 9.69 6.67 -4.79
CA VAL A 134 10.28 5.40 -5.20
C VAL A 134 9.15 4.46 -5.58
N CYS A 135 9.19 3.93 -6.80
CA CYS A 135 8.17 3.06 -7.37
C CYS A 135 8.72 1.64 -7.59
N GLY A 136 7.83 0.67 -7.76
CA GLY A 136 8.18 -0.74 -7.85
C GLY A 136 9.14 -1.11 -8.97
N ASP A 137 9.09 -0.39 -10.09
CA ASP A 137 9.98 -0.54 -11.25
C ASP A 137 11.39 0.05 -11.05
N GLU A 138 11.64 0.69 -9.90
CA GLU A 138 12.93 1.33 -9.59
C GLU A 138 13.78 0.52 -8.59
N ILE A 139 13.26 -0.61 -8.09
CA ILE A 139 13.93 -1.46 -7.09
C ILE A 139 13.99 -2.91 -7.57
N GLU A 140 14.97 -3.66 -7.08
CA GLU A 140 15.19 -5.04 -7.51
C GLU A 140 14.31 -6.03 -6.75
N ARG A 141 14.17 -5.83 -5.43
CA ARG A 141 13.42 -6.74 -4.54
C ARG A 141 12.25 -6.02 -3.91
N SER A 142 11.04 -6.53 -4.19
CA SER A 142 9.80 -5.98 -3.65
C SER A 142 9.61 -6.29 -2.16
N LYS A 143 8.69 -5.57 -1.49
CA LYS A 143 8.25 -5.87 -0.12
C LYS A 143 7.91 -7.36 0.03
N PRO A 144 8.35 -8.06 1.08
CA PRO A 144 8.84 -7.55 2.36
C PRO A 144 10.33 -7.21 2.44
N GLU A 145 11.09 -7.24 1.34
CA GLU A 145 12.48 -6.78 1.35
C GLU A 145 12.55 -5.26 1.55
N PRO A 146 13.60 -4.74 2.25
CA PRO A 146 13.67 -3.35 2.66
C PRO A 146 14.03 -2.36 1.57
N ASP A 147 14.34 -2.81 0.37
CA ASP A 147 14.99 -2.05 -0.71
C ASP A 147 14.29 -0.73 -1.02
N ILE A 148 12.97 -0.74 -1.10
CA ILE A 148 12.20 0.46 -1.44
C ILE A 148 12.29 1.55 -0.35
N TYR A 149 12.29 1.14 0.91
CA TYR A 149 12.41 2.07 2.04
C TYR A 149 13.83 2.58 2.21
N LEU A 150 14.84 1.73 2.00
CA LEU A 150 16.25 2.13 1.98
C LEU A 150 16.52 3.14 0.87
N GLU A 151 15.97 2.91 -0.33
CA GLU A 151 16.10 3.84 -1.45
C GLU A 151 15.37 5.17 -1.18
N ALA A 152 14.18 5.14 -0.56
CA ALA A 152 13.47 6.35 -0.17
C ALA A 152 14.29 7.19 0.84
N ALA A 153 14.85 6.56 1.88
CA ALA A 153 15.70 7.23 2.85
C ALA A 153 16.97 7.82 2.20
N ARG A 154 17.59 7.06 1.27
CA ARG A 154 18.76 7.53 0.50
C ARG A 154 18.44 8.77 -0.32
N ARG A 155 17.30 8.80 -1.03
CA ARG A 155 16.87 9.96 -1.84
C ARG A 155 16.51 11.16 -0.98
N LEU A 156 15.98 10.93 0.23
CA LEU A 156 15.72 11.98 1.22
C LEU A 156 17.01 12.51 1.88
N GLY A 157 18.15 11.84 1.70
CA GLY A 157 19.41 12.19 2.38
C GLY A 157 19.35 11.95 3.88
N THR A 158 18.49 11.05 4.36
CA THR A 158 18.22 10.78 5.78
C THR A 158 18.54 9.33 6.10
N ARG A 159 19.05 9.06 7.31
CA ARG A 159 19.26 7.68 7.75
C ARG A 159 17.92 7.00 8.01
N PRO A 160 17.75 5.70 7.66
CA PRO A 160 16.48 4.99 7.84
C PRO A 160 15.94 5.07 9.27
N GLU A 161 16.81 4.98 10.29
CA GLU A 161 16.43 5.02 11.70
C GLU A 161 15.88 6.40 12.14
N ALA A 162 16.12 7.43 11.34
CA ALA A 162 15.57 8.76 11.54
C ALA A 162 14.33 9.03 10.68
N CYS A 163 13.85 8.04 9.92
CA CYS A 163 12.63 8.10 9.13
C CYS A 163 11.47 7.40 9.86
N ALA A 164 10.27 7.99 9.76
CA ALA A 164 9.04 7.27 10.03
C ALA A 164 8.51 6.64 8.73
N ALA A 165 8.01 5.41 8.80
CA ALA A 165 7.30 4.75 7.71
C ALA A 165 5.83 4.56 8.09
N VAL A 166 4.93 4.70 7.12
CA VAL A 166 3.48 4.54 7.28
C VAL A 166 2.97 3.52 6.26
N GLU A 167 2.32 2.48 6.73
CA GLU A 167 1.92 1.29 5.98
C GLU A 167 0.56 0.76 6.43
N ASP A 168 -0.10 -0.01 5.54
CA ASP A 168 -1.33 -0.73 5.88
C ASP A 168 -1.14 -2.25 5.92
N SER A 169 -0.11 -2.76 5.22
CA SER A 169 0.12 -4.18 4.97
C SER A 169 1.20 -4.80 5.88
N VAL A 170 1.06 -6.09 6.16
CA VAL A 170 2.07 -6.86 6.92
C VAL A 170 3.41 -6.92 6.19
N ASN A 171 3.40 -7.11 4.86
CA ASN A 171 4.63 -7.19 4.08
C ASN A 171 5.33 -5.83 3.99
N GLY A 172 4.57 -4.75 3.83
CA GLY A 172 5.13 -3.42 3.82
C GLY A 172 5.67 -3.00 5.19
N ALA A 173 4.94 -3.29 6.27
CA ALA A 173 5.44 -3.05 7.62
C ALA A 173 6.74 -3.84 7.91
N ARG A 174 6.84 -5.10 7.46
CA ARG A 174 8.08 -5.88 7.55
C ARG A 174 9.23 -5.24 6.79
N ALA A 175 8.98 -4.76 5.57
CA ALA A 175 9.98 -4.07 4.75
C ALA A 175 10.50 -2.79 5.45
N ALA A 176 9.59 -1.96 5.99
CA ALA A 176 9.95 -0.75 6.71
C ALA A 176 10.74 -1.05 8.00
N LEU A 177 10.31 -2.05 8.78
CA LEU A 177 11.02 -2.52 9.97
C LEU A 177 12.40 -3.08 9.63
N ALA A 178 12.52 -3.87 8.56
CA ALA A 178 13.80 -4.41 8.09
C ALA A 178 14.75 -3.32 7.59
N ALA A 179 14.22 -2.20 7.07
CA ALA A 179 14.99 -1.01 6.75
C ALA A 179 15.46 -0.24 8.01
N GLY A 180 14.95 -0.57 9.20
CA GLY A 180 15.26 0.11 10.45
C GLY A 180 14.43 1.36 10.73
N MET A 181 13.33 1.58 10.01
CA MET A 181 12.48 2.74 10.17
C MET A 181 11.56 2.64 11.40
N VAL A 182 11.18 3.81 11.93
CA VAL A 182 10.12 3.93 12.94
C VAL A 182 8.78 3.69 12.25
N THR A 183 8.19 2.50 12.40
CA THR A 183 7.06 2.07 11.57
C THR A 183 5.73 2.25 12.28
N PHE A 184 4.78 2.90 11.60
CA PHE A 184 3.37 2.96 11.94
C PHE A 184 2.56 2.13 10.95
N MET A 185 1.55 1.44 11.45
CA MET A 185 0.63 0.69 10.59
C MET A 185 -0.79 1.25 10.74
N VAL A 186 -1.50 1.41 9.61
CA VAL A 186 -2.90 1.87 9.52
C VAL A 186 -3.70 0.78 8.80
N PRO A 187 -3.91 -0.39 9.44
CA PRO A 187 -4.52 -1.54 8.79
C PRO A 187 -6.00 -1.30 8.52
N GLU A 188 -6.49 -1.78 7.40
CA GLU A 188 -7.92 -1.80 7.10
C GLU A 188 -8.44 -3.22 6.86
N TRP A 189 -7.77 -3.95 5.99
CA TRP A 189 -8.22 -5.26 5.50
C TRP A 189 -7.48 -6.43 6.15
N ALA A 190 -6.22 -6.23 6.51
CA ALA A 190 -5.37 -7.27 7.08
C ALA A 190 -4.93 -6.91 8.50
N GLU A 191 -5.34 -7.71 9.48
CA GLU A 191 -4.86 -7.56 10.85
C GLU A 191 -3.34 -7.76 10.93
N PRO A 192 -2.61 -6.88 11.64
CA PRO A 192 -1.18 -7.05 11.83
C PRO A 192 -0.89 -8.34 12.61
N THR A 193 0.08 -9.11 12.14
CA THR A 193 0.56 -10.29 12.89
C THR A 193 1.09 -9.88 14.27
N PRO A 194 1.09 -10.78 15.27
CA PRO A 194 1.63 -10.47 16.60
C PRO A 194 3.06 -9.90 16.56
N GLU A 195 3.89 -10.39 15.65
CA GLU A 195 5.24 -9.91 15.41
C GLU A 195 5.25 -8.45 14.97
N VAL A 196 4.50 -8.13 13.89
CA VAL A 196 4.41 -6.76 13.34
C VAL A 196 3.77 -5.81 14.35
N ARG A 197 2.72 -6.25 15.04
CA ARG A 197 2.06 -5.46 16.09
C ARG A 197 3.01 -5.07 17.22
N THR A 198 3.93 -5.96 17.59
CA THR A 198 4.92 -5.69 18.64
C THR A 198 6.05 -4.79 18.16
N ALA A 199 6.45 -4.91 16.91
CA ALA A 199 7.58 -4.18 16.35
C ALA A 199 7.21 -2.75 15.86
N CYS A 200 5.96 -2.54 15.43
CA CYS A 200 5.48 -1.20 15.07
C CYS A 200 5.35 -0.31 16.32
N VAL A 201 5.70 0.95 16.16
CA VAL A 201 5.57 1.97 17.22
C VAL A 201 4.12 2.34 17.48
N GLY A 202 3.26 2.25 16.46
CA GLY A 202 1.83 2.49 16.56
C GLY A 202 1.03 1.72 15.53
N ILE A 203 -0.13 1.20 15.97
CA ILE A 203 -1.19 0.70 15.08
C ILE A 203 -2.32 1.73 15.19
N LEU A 204 -2.50 2.49 14.12
CA LEU A 204 -3.42 3.62 14.08
C LEU A 204 -4.77 3.20 13.48
N GLN A 205 -5.83 3.86 13.90
CA GLN A 205 -7.16 3.67 13.33
C GLN A 205 -7.37 4.54 12.08
N SER A 206 -6.61 5.62 11.96
CA SER A 206 -6.72 6.57 10.85
C SER A 206 -5.43 7.38 10.71
N LEU A 207 -5.15 7.82 9.47
CA LEU A 207 -4.06 8.76 9.18
C LEU A 207 -4.22 10.12 9.86
N HIS A 208 -5.43 10.49 10.29
CA HIS A 208 -5.66 11.71 11.09
C HIS A 208 -4.86 11.76 12.39
N GLU A 209 -4.49 10.60 12.95
CA GLU A 209 -3.71 10.52 14.19
C GLU A 209 -2.23 10.87 14.02
N LEU A 210 -1.71 10.68 12.80
CA LEU A 210 -0.27 10.71 12.53
C LEU A 210 0.37 12.09 12.77
N PRO A 211 -0.21 13.24 12.35
CA PRO A 211 0.40 14.55 12.61
C PRO A 211 0.63 14.83 14.10
N ALA A 212 -0.35 14.53 14.95
CA ALA A 212 -0.20 14.74 16.39
C ALA A 212 0.91 13.88 17.04
N LEU A 213 1.22 12.72 16.46
CA LEU A 213 2.27 11.82 16.94
C LEU A 213 3.67 12.26 16.51
N LEU A 214 3.79 12.90 15.34
CA LEU A 214 5.08 13.22 14.71
C LEU A 214 5.48 14.68 14.85
N ILE A 215 4.53 15.61 14.92
CA ILE A 215 4.80 17.07 14.99
C ILE A 215 4.17 17.76 16.20
N GLY A 216 3.31 17.08 16.98
CA GLY A 216 2.74 17.56 18.27
C GLY A 216 1.50 18.40 18.10
#